data_095463afcb5b2667093dbc6cb69682bf
#
_entry.id   095463afcb5b2667093dbc6cb69682bf
#
_cell.length_a   1.000
_cell.length_b   1.000
_cell.length_c   1.000
_cell.angle_alpha   90.00
_cell.angle_beta   90.00
_cell.angle_gamma   90.00
#
_symmetry.space_group_name_H-M   'P 1'
#
loop_
_entity.id
_entity.type
_entity.pdbx_description
1 polymer ?
#
loop_
_entity_poly.entity_id
_entity_poly.type
_entity_poly.pdbx_seq_one_letter_code
_entity_poly.pdbx_strand_id
1 'polypeptide(L)'
;WIWRTGPIWVIVSIGVHDYIEQVFDGIGLKHNLINPQQFEKIDLDPDKIIFINCPGSVSSKGLRNLVTFVQKGGFLFTTDWALKHVIEPGFPGYIKYNNRPTGDEVVRVEILAEEDPFLQSLIGPNDDPQWWLEGSSYPIEIVNHKEVDILIKSKEIEKKYGESAVFVTFDYGKGKVYHMISHFYLQRAET
;
A
#
# COMPACT_ATOMS: atom_id res chain seq x y z
N TRP A 1 15.72 13.80 5.15
CA TRP A 1 14.52 13.31 5.87
C TRP A 1 14.74 13.56 7.35
N ILE A 2 13.98 14.48 7.94
CA ILE A 2 14.03 14.71 9.39
C ILE A 2 13.07 13.70 10.02
N TRP A 3 13.60 12.65 10.63
CA TRP A 3 12.84 11.78 11.51
C TRP A 3 12.30 12.64 12.65
N ARG A 4 10.99 12.85 12.67
CA ARG A 4 10.35 13.55 13.78
C ARG A 4 10.47 12.67 15.02
N THR A 5 11.07 13.20 16.08
CA THR A 5 11.29 12.53 17.37
C THR A 5 10.01 12.55 18.22
N GLY A 6 8.97 11.86 17.76
CA GLY A 6 7.71 11.72 18.51
C GLY A 6 7.10 10.34 18.24
N PRO A 7 6.13 9.89 19.02
CA PRO A 7 5.45 8.62 18.76
C PRO A 7 4.75 8.71 17.40
N ILE A 8 5.13 7.84 16.47
CA ILE A 8 4.44 7.69 15.19
C ILE A 8 3.07 7.10 15.50
N TRP A 9 2.01 7.82 15.17
CA TRP A 9 0.65 7.34 15.32
C TRP A 9 0.22 6.66 14.03
N VAL A 10 0.05 5.34 14.12
CA VAL A 10 -0.44 4.52 13.00
C VAL A 10 -1.96 4.39 13.13
N ILE A 11 -2.66 4.65 12.03
CA ILE A 11 -4.09 4.41 11.89
C ILE A 11 -4.27 3.32 10.85
N VAL A 12 -5.08 2.31 11.17
CA VAL A 12 -5.45 1.24 10.24
C VAL A 12 -6.94 1.31 9.98
N SER A 13 -7.33 1.44 8.72
CA SER A 13 -8.71 1.28 8.30
C SER A 13 -9.05 -0.19 8.11
N ILE A 14 -10.08 -0.66 8.80
CA ILE A 14 -10.56 -2.04 8.70
C ILE A 14 -10.89 -2.37 7.25
N GLY A 15 -10.42 -3.52 6.79
CA GLY A 15 -10.77 -4.13 5.50
C GLY A 15 -11.70 -5.33 5.65
N VAL A 16 -11.87 -6.05 4.55
CA VAL A 16 -12.65 -7.31 4.49
C VAL A 16 -11.75 -8.47 4.09
N HIS A 17 -10.68 -8.20 3.35
CA HIS A 17 -9.79 -9.20 2.77
C HIS A 17 -8.34 -9.06 3.25
N ASP A 18 -8.03 -8.02 4.01
CA ASP A 18 -6.68 -7.68 4.44
C ASP A 18 -6.68 -7.30 5.93
N TYR A 19 -5.64 -7.68 6.65
CA TYR A 19 -5.57 -7.63 8.11
C TYR A 19 -4.18 -7.19 8.59
N ILE A 20 -3.66 -6.06 8.06
CA ILE A 20 -2.34 -5.56 8.47
C ILE A 20 -2.24 -5.30 9.99
N GLU A 21 -3.36 -5.00 10.64
CA GLU A 21 -3.43 -4.83 12.08
C GLU A 21 -2.96 -6.08 12.83
N GLN A 22 -3.21 -7.28 12.29
CA GLN A 22 -2.72 -8.52 12.91
C GLN A 22 -1.20 -8.64 12.81
N VAL A 23 -0.60 -8.15 11.71
CA VAL A 23 0.86 -8.08 11.56
C VAL A 23 1.41 -7.10 12.60
N PHE A 24 0.79 -5.93 12.76
CA PHE A 24 1.22 -4.94 13.75
C PHE A 24 1.09 -5.45 15.18
N ASP A 25 0.01 -6.16 15.50
CA ASP A 25 -0.15 -6.83 16.81
C ASP A 25 0.95 -7.86 17.05
N GLY A 26 1.27 -8.66 16.03
CA GLY A 26 2.31 -9.69 16.11
C GLY A 26 3.72 -9.15 16.38
N ILE A 27 4.03 -7.94 15.89
CA ILE A 27 5.31 -7.25 16.13
C ILE A 27 5.25 -6.22 17.27
N GLY A 28 4.12 -6.08 17.95
CA GLY A 28 3.92 -5.14 19.04
C GLY A 28 3.86 -3.66 18.63
N LEU A 29 3.56 -3.35 17.38
CA LEU A 29 3.40 -1.98 16.88
C LEU A 29 2.02 -1.43 17.28
N LYS A 30 2.01 -0.38 18.11
CA LYS A 30 0.78 0.28 18.54
C LYS A 30 0.11 0.99 17.37
N HIS A 31 -1.16 0.75 17.17
CA HIS A 31 -1.97 1.37 16.13
C HIS A 31 -3.41 1.62 16.60
N ASN A 32 -4.13 2.46 15.88
CA ASN A 32 -5.54 2.74 16.09
C ASN A 32 -6.35 2.12 14.93
N LEU A 33 -7.28 1.25 15.26
CA LEU A 33 -8.16 0.61 14.30
C LEU A 33 -9.44 1.44 14.15
N ILE A 34 -9.81 1.79 12.91
CA ILE A 34 -10.99 2.59 12.59
C ILE A 34 -11.81 1.97 11.45
N ASN A 35 -13.11 2.27 11.44
CA ASN A 35 -13.94 1.97 10.27
C ASN A 35 -13.71 3.03 9.16
N PRO A 36 -13.80 2.64 7.87
CA PRO A 36 -13.61 3.56 6.75
C PRO A 36 -14.48 4.83 6.80
N GLN A 37 -15.70 4.74 7.35
CA GLN A 37 -16.63 5.87 7.49
C GLN A 37 -16.14 6.92 8.50
N GLN A 38 -15.23 6.58 9.40
CA GLN A 38 -14.69 7.52 10.38
C GLN A 38 -13.79 8.58 9.75
N PHE A 39 -13.23 8.32 8.54
CA PHE A 39 -12.47 9.34 7.79
C PHE A 39 -13.27 10.61 7.47
N GLU A 40 -14.60 10.57 7.55
CA GLU A 40 -15.42 11.77 7.40
C GLU A 40 -15.39 12.73 8.60
N LYS A 41 -15.01 12.22 9.76
CA LYS A 41 -15.21 12.89 11.05
C LYS A 41 -13.93 13.13 11.83
N ILE A 42 -12.89 12.32 11.60
CA ILE A 42 -11.64 12.43 12.33
C ILE A 42 -10.76 13.52 11.70
N ASP A 43 -10.06 14.24 12.56
CA ASP A 43 -9.00 15.15 12.13
C ASP A 43 -7.74 14.33 11.83
N LEU A 44 -7.25 14.45 10.62
CA LEU A 44 -6.08 13.71 10.12
C LEU A 44 -4.85 14.62 10.21
N ASP A 45 -4.11 14.47 11.31
CA ASP A 45 -2.82 15.11 11.47
C ASP A 45 -1.79 14.50 10.51
N PRO A 46 -1.05 15.31 9.71
CA PRO A 46 -0.05 14.81 8.77
C PRO A 46 1.14 14.10 9.40
N ASP A 47 1.27 14.12 10.73
CA ASP A 47 2.29 13.36 11.45
C ASP A 47 1.97 11.85 11.58
N LYS A 48 0.81 11.42 11.08
CA LYS A 48 0.35 10.03 11.11
C LYS A 48 0.72 9.26 9.86
N ILE A 49 0.74 7.94 10.00
CA ILE A 49 0.75 6.99 8.87
C ILE A 49 -0.61 6.32 8.85
N ILE A 50 -1.26 6.30 7.70
CA ILE A 50 -2.56 5.67 7.51
C ILE A 50 -2.42 4.45 6.60
N PHE A 51 -2.88 3.29 7.07
CA PHE A 51 -3.03 2.08 6.29
C PHE A 51 -4.50 1.85 5.95
N ILE A 52 -4.78 1.59 4.70
CA ILE A 52 -6.13 1.23 4.23
C ILE A 52 -6.10 -0.18 3.67
N ASN A 53 -6.69 -1.09 4.41
CA ASN A 53 -6.89 -2.47 4.01
C ASN A 53 -7.88 -2.58 2.84
N CYS A 54 -7.70 -3.61 2.02
CA CYS A 54 -8.61 -3.96 0.94
C CYS A 54 -10.05 -4.21 1.46
N PRO A 55 -11.08 -3.69 0.80
CA PRO A 55 -11.12 -3.05 -0.52
C PRO A 55 -11.01 -1.51 -0.50
N GLY A 56 -10.80 -0.86 0.65
CA GLY A 56 -10.72 0.60 0.71
C GLY A 56 -12.10 1.28 0.58
N SER A 57 -13.12 0.77 1.24
CA SER A 57 -14.50 1.27 1.17
C SER A 57 -14.70 2.61 1.86
N VAL A 58 -13.97 3.63 1.41
CA VAL A 58 -14.00 5.00 1.94
C VAL A 58 -15.06 5.83 1.20
N SER A 59 -15.83 6.63 1.93
CA SER A 59 -16.81 7.54 1.31
C SER A 59 -16.13 8.68 0.54
N SER A 60 -16.86 9.32 -0.37
CA SER A 60 -16.32 10.48 -1.13
C SER A 60 -15.84 11.63 -0.24
N LYS A 61 -16.46 11.84 0.94
CA LYS A 61 -16.00 12.85 1.91
C LYS A 61 -14.75 12.40 2.63
N GLY A 62 -14.70 11.15 3.07
CA GLY A 62 -13.52 10.54 3.69
C GLY A 62 -12.32 10.55 2.75
N LEU A 63 -12.55 10.25 1.46
CA LEU A 63 -11.51 10.30 0.44
C LEU A 63 -10.93 11.72 0.27
N ARG A 64 -11.76 12.76 0.24
CA ARG A 64 -11.26 14.15 0.19
C ARG A 64 -10.41 14.50 1.41
N ASN A 65 -10.79 14.00 2.59
CA ASN A 65 -10.01 14.21 3.81
C ASN A 65 -8.64 13.49 3.74
N LEU A 66 -8.61 12.25 3.20
CA LEU A 66 -7.37 11.50 2.96
C LEU A 66 -6.44 12.21 1.97
N VAL A 67 -6.98 12.70 0.85
CA VAL A 67 -6.22 13.48 -0.14
C VAL A 67 -5.62 14.72 0.50
N THR A 68 -6.41 15.46 1.28
CA THR A 68 -5.93 16.64 2.02
C THR A 68 -4.85 16.28 3.05
N PHE A 69 -5.00 15.15 3.74
CA PHE A 69 -4.02 14.62 4.67
C PHE A 69 -2.67 14.35 4.00
N VAL A 70 -2.67 13.63 2.88
CA VAL A 70 -1.43 13.37 2.12
C VAL A 70 -0.83 14.68 1.60
N GLN A 71 -1.66 15.55 1.02
CA GLN A 71 -1.19 16.85 0.49
C GLN A 71 -0.48 17.70 1.56
N LYS A 72 -0.87 17.59 2.82
CA LYS A 72 -0.27 18.30 3.96
C LYS A 72 1.00 17.63 4.52
N GLY A 73 1.35 16.43 4.10
CA GLY A 73 2.57 15.72 4.52
C GLY A 73 2.35 14.35 5.13
N GLY A 74 1.11 13.84 5.15
CA GLY A 74 0.78 12.52 5.66
C GLY A 74 1.24 11.38 4.74
N PHE A 75 1.43 10.20 5.32
CA PHE A 75 1.78 8.98 4.61
C PHE A 75 0.57 8.07 4.50
N LEU A 76 0.21 7.68 3.28
CA LEU A 76 -0.88 6.78 2.99
C LEU A 76 -0.36 5.48 2.40
N PHE A 77 -0.71 4.36 3.01
CA PHE A 77 -0.43 3.03 2.51
C PHE A 77 -1.73 2.32 2.17
N THR A 78 -1.81 1.71 0.98
CA THR A 78 -3.02 1.02 0.52
C THR A 78 -2.68 -0.32 -0.12
N THR A 79 -3.64 -1.25 -0.11
CA THR A 79 -3.46 -2.59 -0.66
C THR A 79 -4.55 -2.91 -1.69
N ASP A 80 -4.18 -3.66 -2.70
CA ASP A 80 -4.99 -4.34 -3.69
C ASP A 80 -6.17 -3.50 -4.25
N TRP A 81 -7.42 -3.84 -3.94
CA TRP A 81 -8.60 -3.16 -4.52
C TRP A 81 -8.75 -1.70 -4.10
N ALA A 82 -8.04 -1.27 -3.06
CA ALA A 82 -7.94 0.15 -2.73
C ALA A 82 -7.31 0.96 -3.89
N LEU A 83 -6.60 0.32 -4.83
CA LEU A 83 -6.18 0.93 -6.08
C LEU A 83 -7.34 1.63 -6.79
N LYS A 84 -8.45 0.93 -6.99
CA LYS A 84 -9.62 1.45 -7.71
C LYS A 84 -10.53 2.30 -6.84
N HIS A 85 -10.60 2.00 -5.54
CA HIS A 85 -11.55 2.65 -4.65
C HIS A 85 -11.00 3.89 -3.96
N VAL A 86 -9.67 3.98 -3.79
CA VAL A 86 -9.01 5.09 -3.09
C VAL A 86 -8.03 5.82 -4.01
N ILE A 87 -7.12 5.08 -4.68
CA ILE A 87 -6.04 5.71 -5.43
C ILE A 87 -6.53 6.36 -6.70
N GLU A 88 -7.22 5.64 -7.57
CA GLU A 88 -7.71 6.21 -8.83
C GLU A 88 -8.58 7.47 -8.64
N PRO A 89 -9.58 7.48 -7.74
CA PRO A 89 -10.41 8.64 -7.55
C PRO A 89 -9.77 9.75 -6.69
N GLY A 90 -8.85 9.41 -5.78
CA GLY A 90 -8.21 10.37 -4.88
C GLY A 90 -6.94 11.00 -5.45
N PHE A 91 -6.18 10.23 -6.22
CA PHE A 91 -4.88 10.60 -6.77
C PHE A 91 -4.80 10.29 -8.28
N PRO A 92 -5.68 10.91 -9.08
CA PRO A 92 -5.77 10.57 -10.51
C PRO A 92 -4.47 10.91 -11.25
N GLY A 93 -4.14 10.07 -12.23
CA GLY A 93 -3.01 10.30 -13.11
C GLY A 93 -1.67 9.71 -12.66
N TYR A 94 -1.59 9.02 -11.54
CA TYR A 94 -0.36 8.35 -11.08
C TYR A 94 -0.37 6.87 -11.46
N ILE A 95 -1.28 6.10 -10.90
CA ILE A 95 -1.44 4.66 -11.15
C ILE A 95 -2.92 4.31 -11.28
N LYS A 96 -3.21 3.18 -11.93
CA LYS A 96 -4.57 2.66 -12.04
C LYS A 96 -4.57 1.13 -12.21
N TYR A 97 -5.73 0.53 -12.05
CA TYR A 97 -5.97 -0.87 -12.33
C TYR A 97 -6.01 -1.13 -13.85
N ASN A 98 -5.26 -2.11 -14.33
CA ASN A 98 -5.19 -2.44 -15.76
C ASN A 98 -6.39 -3.25 -16.28
N ASN A 99 -7.42 -3.52 -15.45
CA ASN A 99 -8.61 -4.30 -15.75
C ASN A 99 -8.36 -5.79 -16.11
N ARG A 100 -7.25 -6.36 -15.65
CA ARG A 100 -6.88 -7.76 -15.84
C ARG A 100 -6.58 -8.40 -14.48
N PRO A 101 -7.59 -8.95 -13.77
CA PRO A 101 -7.37 -9.50 -12.43
C PRO A 101 -6.43 -10.69 -12.45
N THR A 102 -5.69 -10.89 -11.36
CA THR A 102 -4.72 -11.99 -11.22
C THR A 102 -5.40 -13.33 -10.98
N GLY A 103 -4.69 -14.42 -11.27
CA GLY A 103 -4.92 -15.73 -10.70
C GLY A 103 -4.25 -15.84 -9.31
N ASP A 104 -4.52 -16.94 -8.63
CA ASP A 104 -3.85 -17.31 -7.37
C ASP A 104 -2.52 -18.00 -7.70
N GLU A 105 -1.41 -17.38 -7.36
CA GLU A 105 -0.07 -17.87 -7.70
C GLU A 105 1.04 -17.22 -6.90
N VAL A 106 2.18 -17.90 -6.79
CA VAL A 106 3.41 -17.34 -6.23
C VAL A 106 4.33 -16.92 -7.37
N VAL A 107 4.84 -15.71 -7.29
CA VAL A 107 5.75 -15.13 -8.30
C VAL A 107 7.05 -14.67 -7.66
N ARG A 108 8.14 -14.70 -8.42
CA ARG A 108 9.40 -14.08 -8.00
C ARG A 108 9.32 -12.58 -8.17
N VAL A 109 9.94 -11.87 -7.22
CA VAL A 109 10.01 -10.42 -7.24
C VAL A 109 11.47 -9.94 -7.18
N GLU A 110 11.68 -8.73 -7.67
CA GLU A 110 12.95 -8.00 -7.62
C GLU A 110 12.73 -6.70 -6.86
N ILE A 111 13.52 -6.48 -5.82
CA ILE A 111 13.50 -5.22 -5.06
C ILE A 111 14.42 -4.23 -5.76
N LEU A 112 13.90 -3.05 -6.07
CA LEU A 112 14.61 -1.99 -6.79
C LEU A 112 15.11 -0.88 -5.88
N ALA A 113 14.52 -0.73 -4.69
CA ALA A 113 14.78 0.38 -3.76
C ALA A 113 15.06 -0.16 -2.36
N GLU A 114 16.18 -0.85 -2.18
CA GLU A 114 16.59 -1.45 -0.89
C GLU A 114 16.74 -0.41 0.23
N GLU A 115 17.03 0.85 -0.13
CA GLU A 115 17.15 1.97 0.81
C GLU A 115 15.80 2.61 1.20
N ASP A 116 14.68 2.21 0.58
CA ASP A 116 13.36 2.72 0.98
C ASP A 116 13.04 2.30 2.42
N PRO A 117 12.56 3.21 3.29
CA PRO A 117 12.32 2.92 4.70
C PRO A 117 11.39 1.74 4.96
N PHE A 118 10.45 1.44 4.06
CA PHE A 118 9.55 0.30 4.19
C PHE A 118 10.16 -1.02 3.70
N LEU A 119 11.29 -0.99 3.00
CA LEU A 119 11.97 -2.17 2.46
C LEU A 119 13.28 -2.50 3.15
N GLN A 120 13.80 -1.58 3.97
CA GLN A 120 15.06 -1.79 4.69
C GLN A 120 14.98 -3.04 5.56
N SER A 121 15.99 -3.91 5.41
CA SER A 121 16.14 -5.14 6.20
C SER A 121 15.08 -6.23 5.99
N LEU A 122 14.20 -6.11 5.01
CA LEU A 122 13.23 -7.16 4.71
C LEU A 122 13.86 -8.37 4.02
N ILE A 123 14.92 -8.16 3.25
CA ILE A 123 15.52 -9.20 2.41
C ILE A 123 17.05 -9.11 2.49
N GLY A 124 17.68 -10.26 2.65
CA GLY A 124 19.14 -10.40 2.64
C GLY A 124 19.70 -10.56 1.21
N PRO A 125 21.00 -10.37 1.00
CA PRO A 125 21.62 -10.38 -0.33
C PRO A 125 21.58 -11.73 -1.06
N ASN A 126 21.21 -12.81 -0.38
CA ASN A 126 21.11 -14.16 -0.94
C ASN A 126 19.68 -14.69 -0.98
N ASP A 127 18.69 -13.86 -0.68
CA ASP A 127 17.30 -14.28 -0.67
C ASP A 127 16.73 -14.33 -2.09
N ASP A 128 15.83 -15.31 -2.35
CA ASP A 128 15.00 -15.39 -3.56
C ASP A 128 13.58 -14.93 -3.18
N PRO A 129 13.30 -13.64 -3.18
CA PRO A 129 12.04 -13.14 -2.66
C PRO A 129 10.88 -13.56 -3.54
N GLN A 130 9.85 -14.07 -2.89
CA GLN A 130 8.62 -14.50 -3.53
C GLN A 130 7.44 -13.67 -3.02
N TRP A 131 6.46 -13.49 -3.89
CA TRP A 131 5.25 -12.76 -3.60
C TRP A 131 4.04 -13.62 -3.91
N TRP A 132 3.13 -13.73 -2.97
CA TRP A 132 1.88 -14.40 -3.23
C TRP A 132 0.87 -13.41 -3.83
N LEU A 133 0.49 -13.68 -5.09
CA LEU A 133 -0.63 -13.03 -5.74
C LEU A 133 -1.89 -13.79 -5.40
N GLU A 134 -2.82 -13.13 -4.75
CA GLU A 134 -4.15 -13.71 -4.59
C GLU A 134 -4.95 -13.60 -5.87
N GLY A 135 -5.89 -14.54 -6.03
CA GLY A 135 -6.85 -14.49 -7.11
C GLY A 135 -7.70 -13.22 -7.04
N SER A 136 -7.89 -12.57 -8.20
CA SER A 136 -8.64 -11.32 -8.35
C SER A 136 -7.93 -10.06 -7.81
N SER A 137 -6.64 -10.11 -7.51
CA SER A 137 -5.86 -8.91 -7.20
C SER A 137 -5.73 -8.00 -8.43
N TYR A 138 -5.48 -6.71 -8.19
CA TYR A 138 -5.44 -5.66 -9.20
C TYR A 138 -4.01 -5.27 -9.60
N PRO A 139 -3.49 -5.76 -10.77
CA PRO A 139 -2.21 -5.30 -11.29
C PRO A 139 -2.16 -3.79 -11.51
N ILE A 140 -1.02 -3.22 -11.14
CA ILE A 140 -0.79 -1.77 -11.09
C ILE A 140 -0.28 -1.29 -12.44
N GLU A 141 -1.10 -0.58 -13.22
CA GLU A 141 -0.67 0.14 -14.40
C GLU A 141 -0.10 1.51 -14.00
N ILE A 142 1.15 1.79 -14.38
CA ILE A 142 1.78 3.08 -14.14
C ILE A 142 1.30 4.07 -15.21
N VAL A 143 0.60 5.12 -14.80
CA VAL A 143 0.13 6.19 -15.71
C VAL A 143 1.20 7.27 -15.90
N ASN A 144 1.89 7.62 -14.82
CA ASN A 144 2.93 8.65 -14.84
C ASN A 144 4.29 8.08 -14.42
N HIS A 145 5.04 7.57 -15.38
CA HIS A 145 6.37 6.99 -15.16
C HIS A 145 7.44 7.97 -14.65
N LYS A 146 7.18 9.27 -14.61
CA LYS A 146 8.13 10.27 -14.11
C LYS A 146 7.95 10.54 -12.61
N GLU A 147 6.75 10.30 -12.10
CA GLU A 147 6.36 10.65 -10.74
C GLU A 147 6.12 9.41 -9.86
N VAL A 148 6.13 8.21 -10.47
CA VAL A 148 5.89 6.96 -9.75
C VAL A 148 7.14 6.12 -9.75
N ASP A 149 7.61 5.79 -8.55
CA ASP A 149 8.73 4.88 -8.33
C ASP A 149 8.23 3.47 -8.10
N ILE A 150 8.79 2.51 -8.85
CA ILE A 150 8.54 1.08 -8.61
C ILE A 150 9.57 0.60 -7.59
N LEU A 151 9.11 0.19 -6.43
CA LEU A 151 9.95 -0.31 -5.34
C LEU A 151 10.21 -1.81 -5.45
N ILE A 152 9.18 -2.56 -5.86
CA ILE A 152 9.24 -4.00 -6.12
C ILE A 152 8.54 -4.29 -7.45
N LYS A 153 9.15 -5.13 -8.27
CA LYS A 153 8.57 -5.60 -9.54
C LYS A 153 8.65 -7.11 -9.70
N SER A 154 7.88 -7.64 -10.66
CA SER A 154 7.93 -9.05 -11.07
C SER A 154 7.88 -9.17 -12.59
N LYS A 155 8.84 -9.88 -13.17
CA LYS A 155 8.85 -10.24 -14.60
C LYS A 155 7.76 -11.24 -14.94
N GLU A 156 7.35 -12.06 -13.98
CA GLU A 156 6.29 -13.06 -14.16
C GLU A 156 4.92 -12.39 -14.25
N ILE A 157 4.67 -11.36 -13.42
CA ILE A 157 3.46 -10.53 -13.48
C ILE A 157 3.44 -9.77 -14.81
N GLU A 158 4.55 -9.14 -15.20
CA GLU A 158 4.65 -8.41 -16.47
C GLU A 158 4.29 -9.29 -17.66
N LYS A 159 4.89 -10.48 -17.75
CA LYS A 159 4.64 -11.45 -18.84
C LYS A 159 3.17 -11.87 -18.91
N LYS A 160 2.51 -12.05 -17.77
CA LYS A 160 1.17 -12.61 -17.69
C LYS A 160 0.07 -11.57 -17.74
N TYR A 161 0.27 -10.43 -17.09
CA TYR A 161 -0.74 -9.39 -16.92
C TYR A 161 -0.41 -8.08 -17.63
N GLY A 162 0.82 -7.92 -18.15
CA GLY A 162 1.24 -6.75 -18.89
C GLY A 162 1.84 -5.62 -18.06
N GLU A 163 1.84 -5.77 -16.72
CA GLU A 163 2.36 -4.80 -15.76
C GLU A 163 3.36 -5.48 -14.84
N SER A 164 4.46 -4.81 -14.49
CA SER A 164 5.51 -5.41 -13.65
C SER A 164 5.42 -4.99 -12.18
N ALA A 165 4.73 -3.90 -11.88
CA ALA A 165 4.75 -3.29 -10.56
C ALA A 165 4.02 -4.15 -9.51
N VAL A 166 4.72 -4.42 -8.40
CA VAL A 166 4.20 -5.12 -7.22
C VAL A 166 3.99 -4.13 -6.08
N PHE A 167 4.94 -3.25 -5.86
CA PHE A 167 4.91 -2.22 -4.84
C PHE A 167 5.44 -0.92 -5.42
N VAL A 168 4.70 0.15 -5.26
CA VAL A 168 5.00 1.46 -5.83
C VAL A 168 4.83 2.59 -4.82
N THR A 169 5.48 3.72 -5.10
CA THR A 169 5.31 4.94 -4.33
C THR A 169 5.31 6.17 -5.23
N PHE A 170 4.66 7.24 -4.78
CA PHE A 170 4.72 8.55 -5.40
C PHE A 170 4.49 9.66 -4.38
N ASP A 171 5.05 10.81 -4.64
CA ASP A 171 4.83 12.00 -3.83
C ASP A 171 3.53 12.70 -4.23
N TYR A 172 2.79 13.22 -3.25
CA TYR A 172 1.61 14.04 -3.48
C TYR A 172 1.56 15.23 -2.51
N GLY A 173 1.77 16.42 -3.03
CA GLY A 173 1.95 17.60 -2.21
C GLY A 173 3.21 17.49 -1.34
N LYS A 174 3.05 17.45 -0.02
CA LYS A 174 4.15 17.28 0.94
C LYS A 174 4.24 15.86 1.50
N GLY A 175 3.28 15.01 1.17
CA GLY A 175 3.18 13.64 1.66
C GLY A 175 3.51 12.61 0.58
N LYS A 176 3.27 11.35 0.92
CA LYS A 176 3.65 10.23 0.08
C LYS A 176 2.58 9.14 0.13
N VAL A 177 2.34 8.52 -1.02
CA VAL A 177 1.45 7.38 -1.17
C VAL A 177 2.27 6.14 -1.48
N TYR A 178 1.96 5.04 -0.81
CA TYR A 178 2.44 3.71 -1.09
C TYR A 178 1.26 2.81 -1.48
N HIS A 179 1.46 1.99 -2.48
CA HIS A 179 0.45 1.01 -2.90
C HIS A 179 1.10 -0.31 -3.31
N MET A 180 0.53 -1.42 -2.83
CA MET A 180 0.98 -2.76 -3.21
C MET A 180 -0.18 -3.62 -3.72
N ILE A 181 0.14 -4.54 -4.63
CA ILE A 181 -0.77 -5.59 -5.07
C ILE A 181 -0.88 -6.67 -3.99
N SER A 182 -2.04 -7.30 -3.88
CA SER A 182 -2.34 -8.32 -2.87
C SER A 182 -2.35 -7.78 -1.44
N HIS A 183 -2.25 -8.65 -0.44
CA HIS A 183 -2.50 -8.32 0.96
C HIS A 183 -1.33 -8.66 1.87
N PHE A 184 -1.39 -8.18 3.11
CA PHE A 184 -0.48 -8.59 4.17
C PHE A 184 -1.00 -9.85 4.87
N TYR A 185 -0.16 -10.87 4.98
CA TYR A 185 -0.45 -12.09 5.72
C TYR A 185 0.60 -12.36 6.78
N LEU A 186 0.15 -12.79 7.94
CA LEU A 186 1.00 -13.53 8.84
C LEU A 186 1.15 -14.93 8.27
N GLN A 187 2.33 -15.25 7.76
CA GLN A 187 2.67 -16.63 7.43
C GLN A 187 2.58 -17.45 8.72
N ARG A 188 1.57 -18.32 8.83
CA ARG A 188 1.56 -19.33 9.90
C ARG A 188 2.68 -20.29 9.58
N ALA A 189 3.75 -20.26 10.37
CA ALA A 189 4.70 -21.34 10.38
C ALA A 189 3.91 -22.59 10.84
N GLU A 190 3.70 -23.53 9.93
CA GLU A 190 3.24 -24.86 10.31
C GLU A 190 4.34 -25.48 11.16
N THR A 191 4.07 -25.66 12.46
CA THR A 191 4.90 -26.41 13.41
C THR A 191 4.65 -27.89 13.26
#